data_266998372240545c28cbbeac061c1ea4
#
_entry.id   266998372240545c28cbbeac061c1ea4
#
_cell.length_a   1.000
_cell.length_b   1.000
_cell.length_c   1.000
_cell.angle_alpha   90.00
_cell.angle_beta   90.00
_cell.angle_gamma   90.00
#
_symmetry.space_group_name_H-M   'P 1'
#
loop_
_entity.id
_entity.type
_entity.pdbx_description
1 polymer ?
#
loop_
_entity_poly.entity_id
_entity_poly.type
_entity_poly.pdbx_seq_one_letter_code
_entity_poly.pdbx_strand_id
1 'polypeptide(L)'
;AEYRDTWVWFQSGINTDGAHNPVTGRKLQRGDILSLNTFPMISGYYTALERTMFVQEADPASRRIWDINVAAHEYGMSLLVPGAKCSEVTAKLNTFFEEHQVLKYRTFGYGHSFGVLSHYYGREAGLELREDIDTVLEPGMVISMEPMLTIPEGEPGAGGYREHDILFITED
;
A
#
# COMPACT_ATOMS: atom_id res chain seq x y z
N ALA A 1 -22.28 0.10 2.92
CA ALA A 1 -21.18 -0.01 3.89
C ALA A 1 -21.74 0.03 5.31
N GLU A 2 -21.16 -0.72 6.21
CA GLU A 2 -21.53 -0.77 7.61
C GLU A 2 -20.77 0.33 8.35
N TYR A 3 -21.48 1.34 8.80
CA TYR A 3 -20.90 2.59 9.29
C TYR A 3 -19.95 2.43 10.50
N ARG A 4 -20.18 1.45 11.36
CA ARG A 4 -19.40 1.26 12.60
C ARG A 4 -17.95 0.88 12.34
N ASP A 5 -17.68 0.22 11.23
CA ASP A 5 -16.41 -0.44 10.94
C ASP A 5 -15.77 0.10 9.64
N THR A 6 -16.24 1.25 9.19
CA THR A 6 -15.67 1.95 8.04
C THR A 6 -14.71 3.04 8.52
N TRP A 7 -13.48 2.99 8.04
CA TRP A 7 -12.44 3.98 8.34
C TRP A 7 -12.02 4.74 7.11
N VAL A 8 -11.68 6.01 7.32
CA VAL A 8 -11.09 6.87 6.30
C VAL A 8 -9.94 7.64 6.94
N TRP A 9 -8.77 7.57 6.32
CA TRP A 9 -7.65 8.45 6.61
C TRP A 9 -7.38 9.33 5.40
N PHE A 10 -7.33 10.62 5.63
CA PHE A 10 -6.95 11.60 4.63
C PHE A 10 -5.78 12.41 5.18
N GLN A 11 -4.60 12.16 4.65
CA GLN A 11 -3.34 12.74 5.10
C GLN A 11 -2.80 13.70 4.03
N SER A 12 -2.02 14.71 4.45
CA SER A 12 -1.47 15.71 3.52
C SER A 12 -0.08 16.17 3.87
N GLY A 13 0.73 16.46 2.84
CA GLY A 13 2.09 16.94 2.97
C GLY A 13 2.95 15.97 3.78
N ILE A 14 3.74 16.47 4.71
CA ILE A 14 4.62 15.62 5.53
C ILE A 14 3.84 14.61 6.41
N ASN A 15 2.57 14.87 6.73
CA ASN A 15 1.76 13.94 7.50
C ASN A 15 1.41 12.65 6.72
N THR A 16 1.81 12.51 5.45
CA THR A 16 1.70 11.26 4.69
C THR A 16 2.82 10.27 5.02
N ASP A 17 3.81 10.63 5.83
CA ASP A 17 4.99 9.83 6.17
C ASP A 17 4.70 8.60 7.05
N GLY A 18 3.55 8.53 7.69
CA GLY A 18 3.10 7.38 8.48
C GLY A 18 1.90 6.68 7.87
N ALA A 19 1.72 5.39 8.18
CA ALA A 19 0.63 4.59 7.65
C ALA A 19 -0.75 5.19 7.99
N HIS A 20 -0.94 5.61 9.23
CA HIS A 20 -2.22 6.13 9.73
C HIS A 20 -1.98 7.28 10.69
N ASN A 21 -1.44 8.38 10.21
CA ASN A 21 -1.23 9.56 11.04
C ASN A 21 -2.57 10.21 11.38
N PRO A 22 -2.73 10.73 12.61
CA PRO A 22 -3.98 11.35 13.04
C PRO A 22 -4.29 12.60 12.21
N VAL A 23 -5.57 12.93 12.12
CA VAL A 23 -6.04 14.17 11.52
C VAL A 23 -5.48 15.37 12.28
N THR A 24 -4.99 16.36 11.55
CA THR A 24 -4.43 17.60 12.09
C THR A 24 -5.17 18.82 11.56
N GLY A 25 -4.93 19.97 12.16
CA GLY A 25 -5.43 21.27 11.65
C GLY A 25 -4.61 21.87 10.50
N ARG A 26 -3.66 21.10 9.92
CA ARG A 26 -2.83 21.57 8.81
C ARG A 26 -3.70 21.86 7.59
N LYS A 27 -3.54 23.05 7.03
CA LYS A 27 -4.22 23.43 5.78
C LYS A 27 -3.46 22.89 4.58
N LEU A 28 -4.21 22.43 3.57
CA LEU A 28 -3.65 22.00 2.29
C LEU A 28 -2.90 23.15 1.61
N GLN A 29 -1.78 22.81 1.01
CA GLN A 29 -0.93 23.74 0.25
C GLN A 29 -0.72 23.18 -1.17
N ARG A 30 -0.48 24.09 -2.12
CA ARG A 30 -0.10 23.69 -3.47
C ARG A 30 1.18 22.83 -3.45
N GLY A 31 1.16 21.73 -4.18
CA GLY A 31 2.25 20.77 -4.20
C GLY A 31 2.20 19.71 -3.10
N ASP A 32 1.26 19.80 -2.14
CA ASP A 32 1.12 18.77 -1.13
C ASP A 32 0.84 17.40 -1.75
N ILE A 33 1.53 16.38 -1.25
CA ILE A 33 1.13 14.99 -1.41
C ILE A 33 -0.13 14.76 -0.58
N LEU A 34 -1.10 14.07 -1.14
CA LEU A 34 -2.31 13.63 -0.45
C LEU A 34 -2.36 12.11 -0.46
N SER A 35 -2.67 11.50 0.66
CA SER A 35 -3.01 10.08 0.78
C SER A 35 -4.46 9.98 1.22
N LEU A 36 -5.30 9.41 0.36
CA LEU A 36 -6.67 9.03 0.69
C LEU A 36 -6.71 7.51 0.87
N ASN A 37 -6.99 7.08 2.09
CA ASN A 37 -7.08 5.67 2.45
C ASN A 37 -8.47 5.38 3.03
N THR A 38 -9.18 4.42 2.47
CA THR A 38 -10.53 4.04 2.88
C THR A 38 -10.62 2.53 3.14
N PHE A 39 -11.30 2.17 4.21
CA PHE A 39 -11.55 0.77 4.60
C PHE A 39 -13.06 0.58 4.83
N PRO A 40 -13.86 0.49 3.78
CA PRO A 40 -15.27 0.19 3.94
C PRO A 40 -15.50 -1.28 4.29
N MET A 41 -16.48 -1.53 5.17
CA MET A 41 -17.01 -2.86 5.38
C MET A 41 -18.33 -3.01 4.59
N ILE A 42 -18.46 -4.07 3.81
CA ILE A 42 -19.62 -4.37 2.99
C ILE A 42 -20.04 -5.79 3.29
N SER A 43 -21.26 -5.96 3.82
CA SER A 43 -21.82 -7.27 4.20
C SER A 43 -20.89 -8.08 5.12
N GLY A 44 -20.23 -7.41 6.07
CA GLY A 44 -19.33 -8.03 7.02
C GLY A 44 -17.91 -8.30 6.51
N TYR A 45 -17.56 -7.85 5.29
CA TYR A 45 -16.23 -8.01 4.72
C TYR A 45 -15.55 -6.66 4.52
N TYR A 46 -14.32 -6.56 5.00
CA TYR A 46 -13.48 -5.39 4.73
C TYR A 46 -12.95 -5.39 3.31
N THR A 47 -12.89 -4.20 2.75
CA THR A 47 -12.08 -3.89 1.57
C THR A 47 -11.23 -2.65 1.85
N ALA A 48 -10.34 -2.32 0.95
CA ALA A 48 -9.49 -1.13 1.06
C ALA A 48 -9.19 -0.53 -0.30
N LEU A 49 -9.02 0.76 -0.31
CA LEU A 49 -8.52 1.52 -1.46
C LEU A 49 -7.66 2.66 -0.94
N GLU A 50 -6.45 2.77 -1.44
CA GLU A 50 -5.61 3.93 -1.17
C GLU A 50 -4.98 4.47 -2.44
N ARG A 51 -4.92 5.79 -2.54
CA ARG A 51 -4.32 6.49 -3.68
C ARG A 51 -3.53 7.71 -3.20
N THR A 52 -2.37 7.87 -3.81
CA THR A 52 -1.58 9.10 -3.72
C THR A 52 -2.07 10.10 -4.77
N MET A 53 -2.26 11.32 -4.34
CA MET A 53 -2.67 12.44 -5.18
C MET A 53 -1.81 13.66 -4.86
N PHE A 54 -1.95 14.73 -5.65
CA PHE A 54 -1.24 15.99 -5.42
C PHE A 54 -2.20 17.18 -5.49
N VAL A 55 -1.94 18.19 -4.67
CA VAL A 55 -2.68 19.44 -4.73
C VAL A 55 -2.16 20.27 -5.91
N GLN A 56 -2.92 20.29 -7.00
CA GLN A 56 -2.67 21.04 -8.25
C GLN A 56 -1.43 20.60 -9.04
N GLU A 57 -0.29 20.34 -8.43
CA GLU A 57 0.94 19.95 -9.10
C GLU A 57 1.79 19.01 -8.23
N ALA A 58 2.65 18.25 -8.87
CA ALA A 58 3.72 17.48 -8.23
C ALA A 58 5.07 18.04 -8.66
N ASP A 59 5.99 18.21 -7.73
CA ASP A 59 7.37 18.51 -8.10
C ASP A 59 8.02 17.26 -8.77
N PRO A 60 9.12 17.44 -9.52
CA PRO A 60 9.74 16.34 -10.26
C PRO A 60 10.23 15.17 -9.39
N ALA A 61 10.67 15.44 -8.16
CA ALA A 61 11.12 14.38 -7.25
C ALA A 61 9.93 13.58 -6.72
N SER A 62 8.88 14.26 -6.26
CA SER A 62 7.63 13.63 -5.84
C SER A 62 7.00 12.82 -6.97
N ARG A 63 6.97 13.35 -8.18
CA ARG A 63 6.45 12.66 -9.35
C ARG A 63 7.23 11.38 -9.64
N ARG A 64 8.58 11.43 -9.60
CA ARG A 64 9.42 10.25 -9.81
C ARG A 64 9.14 9.16 -8.79
N ILE A 65 9.04 9.49 -7.50
CA ILE A 65 8.78 8.50 -6.45
C ILE A 65 7.39 7.89 -6.62
N TRP A 66 6.39 8.70 -6.93
CA TRP A 66 5.04 8.23 -7.20
C TRP A 66 4.99 7.28 -8.40
N ASP A 67 5.62 7.64 -9.53
CA ASP A 67 5.69 6.78 -10.73
C ASP A 67 6.33 5.42 -10.41
N ILE A 68 7.39 5.38 -9.59
CA ILE A 68 8.02 4.13 -9.14
C ILE A 68 7.06 3.31 -8.28
N ASN A 69 6.35 3.95 -7.35
CA ASN A 69 5.43 3.25 -6.46
C ASN A 69 4.23 2.67 -7.22
N VAL A 70 3.68 3.41 -8.18
CA VAL A 70 2.61 2.91 -9.08
C VAL A 70 3.11 1.72 -9.90
N ALA A 71 4.31 1.82 -10.50
CA ALA A 71 4.87 0.72 -11.27
C ALA A 71 5.14 -0.54 -10.40
N ALA A 72 5.58 -0.35 -9.15
CA ALA A 72 5.73 -1.45 -8.20
C ALA A 72 4.39 -2.10 -7.85
N HIS A 73 3.33 -1.30 -7.67
CA HIS A 73 1.98 -1.77 -7.41
C HIS A 73 1.44 -2.60 -8.59
N GLU A 74 1.54 -2.09 -9.81
CA GLU A 74 1.12 -2.81 -11.03
C GLU A 74 1.92 -4.11 -11.22
N TYR A 75 3.25 -4.05 -11.05
CA TYR A 75 4.10 -5.23 -11.08
C TYR A 75 3.71 -6.24 -10.01
N GLY A 76 3.52 -5.79 -8.77
CA GLY A 76 3.11 -6.63 -7.66
C GLY A 76 1.78 -7.35 -7.93
N MET A 77 0.78 -6.65 -8.45
CA MET A 77 -0.50 -7.26 -8.83
C MET A 77 -0.31 -8.39 -9.85
N SER A 78 0.58 -8.21 -10.83
CA SER A 78 0.87 -9.25 -11.83
C SER A 78 1.54 -10.51 -11.28
N LEU A 79 2.13 -10.43 -10.09
CA LEU A 79 2.78 -11.56 -9.40
C LEU A 79 1.82 -12.37 -8.52
N LEU A 80 0.63 -11.84 -8.22
CA LEU A 80 -0.37 -12.50 -7.35
C LEU A 80 -1.20 -13.51 -8.15
N VAL A 81 -0.59 -14.66 -8.44
CA VAL A 81 -1.19 -15.76 -9.18
C VAL A 81 -1.21 -17.04 -8.34
N PRO A 82 -2.09 -18.02 -8.63
CA PRO A 82 -2.08 -19.31 -7.95
C PRO A 82 -0.68 -19.96 -7.99
N GLY A 83 -0.24 -20.48 -6.86
CA GLY A 83 1.07 -21.10 -6.73
C GLY A 83 2.24 -20.15 -6.42
N ALA A 84 2.04 -18.84 -6.46
CA ALA A 84 3.07 -17.89 -6.06
C ALA A 84 3.29 -17.93 -4.54
N LYS A 85 4.54 -17.86 -4.09
CA LYS A 85 4.89 -17.73 -2.67
C LYS A 85 4.96 -16.26 -2.25
N CYS A 86 4.44 -15.93 -1.08
CA CYS A 86 4.50 -14.59 -0.51
C CYS A 86 5.93 -14.05 -0.41
N SER A 87 6.89 -14.87 0.07
CA SER A 87 8.31 -14.50 0.16
C SER A 87 8.95 -14.25 -1.20
N GLU A 88 8.59 -15.03 -2.24
CA GLU A 88 9.12 -14.85 -3.60
C GLU A 88 8.55 -13.60 -4.28
N VAL A 89 7.25 -13.31 -4.10
CA VAL A 89 6.63 -12.05 -4.55
C VAL A 89 7.35 -10.87 -3.90
N THR A 90 7.56 -10.93 -2.58
CA THR A 90 8.28 -9.91 -1.82
C THR A 90 9.70 -9.70 -2.33
N ALA A 91 10.45 -10.78 -2.59
CA ALA A 91 11.82 -10.70 -3.11
C ALA A 91 11.89 -10.01 -4.48
N LYS A 92 10.93 -10.28 -5.36
CA LYS A 92 10.84 -9.62 -6.68
C LYS A 92 10.55 -8.12 -6.55
N LEU A 93 9.65 -7.74 -5.65
CA LEU A 93 9.35 -6.33 -5.39
C LEU A 93 10.52 -5.61 -4.71
N ASN A 94 11.26 -6.27 -3.82
CA ASN A 94 12.49 -5.73 -3.27
C ASN A 94 13.53 -5.47 -4.36
N THR A 95 13.74 -6.42 -5.26
CA THR A 95 14.65 -6.24 -6.41
C THR A 95 14.22 -5.05 -7.27
N PHE A 96 12.92 -4.93 -7.56
CA PHE A 96 12.41 -3.79 -8.31
C PHE A 96 12.72 -2.45 -7.61
N PHE A 97 12.48 -2.35 -6.30
CA PHE A 97 12.79 -1.14 -5.54
C PHE A 97 14.30 -0.88 -5.41
N GLU A 98 15.11 -1.93 -5.35
CA GLU A 98 16.58 -1.82 -5.32
C GLU A 98 17.14 -1.27 -6.63
N GLU A 99 16.67 -1.76 -7.78
CA GLU A 99 17.02 -1.25 -9.11
C GLU A 99 16.68 0.23 -9.27
N HIS A 100 15.61 0.70 -8.64
CA HIS A 100 15.21 2.11 -8.62
C HIS A 100 15.85 2.93 -7.50
N GLN A 101 16.70 2.30 -6.65
CA GLN A 101 17.42 2.90 -5.51
C GLN A 101 16.48 3.47 -4.43
N VAL A 102 15.31 2.86 -4.24
CA VAL A 102 14.30 3.31 -3.26
C VAL A 102 13.95 2.26 -2.20
N LEU A 103 14.53 1.06 -2.24
CA LEU A 103 14.24 0.00 -1.27
C LEU A 103 14.43 0.46 0.18
N LYS A 104 15.41 1.31 0.45
CA LYS A 104 15.66 1.88 1.79
C LYS A 104 14.51 2.72 2.35
N TYR A 105 13.58 3.13 1.51
CA TYR A 105 12.40 3.92 1.88
C TYR A 105 11.14 3.08 2.07
N ARG A 106 11.21 1.77 1.84
CA ARG A 106 10.12 0.84 2.15
C ARG A 106 9.94 0.76 3.67
N THR A 107 8.69 0.86 4.14
CA THR A 107 8.37 0.91 5.57
C THR A 107 7.89 -0.41 6.15
N PHE A 108 7.16 -1.23 5.37
CA PHE A 108 6.61 -2.53 5.80
C PHE A 108 6.43 -3.49 4.60
N GLY A 109 5.74 -4.62 4.79
CA GLY A 109 5.44 -5.57 3.73
C GLY A 109 4.63 -4.96 2.58
N TYR A 110 4.37 -5.77 1.55
CA TYR A 110 3.70 -5.30 0.34
C TYR A 110 2.21 -5.63 0.29
N GLY A 111 1.67 -6.27 1.31
CA GLY A 111 0.27 -6.64 1.39
C GLY A 111 0.00 -7.72 2.41
N HIS A 112 -1.27 -7.93 2.72
CA HIS A 112 -1.74 -8.95 3.65
C HIS A 112 -3.18 -9.36 3.32
N SER A 113 -3.69 -10.41 3.96
CA SER A 113 -5.06 -10.86 3.74
C SER A 113 -6.11 -9.85 4.21
N PHE A 114 -7.24 -9.85 3.50
CA PHE A 114 -8.43 -9.12 3.84
C PHE A 114 -9.66 -10.03 3.85
N GLY A 115 -10.69 -9.66 4.61
CA GLY A 115 -11.94 -10.41 4.68
C GLY A 115 -12.82 -9.93 5.82
N VAL A 116 -13.39 -10.87 6.59
CA VAL A 116 -14.20 -10.56 7.79
C VAL A 116 -13.39 -9.77 8.81
N LEU A 117 -12.08 -9.98 8.83
CA LEU A 117 -11.14 -9.28 9.68
C LEU A 117 -10.20 -8.45 8.80
N SER A 118 -9.90 -7.23 9.25
CA SER A 118 -8.91 -6.38 8.60
C SER A 118 -7.48 -6.80 8.98
N HIS A 119 -6.50 -6.02 8.63
CA HIS A 119 -5.08 -6.35 8.67
C HIS A 119 -4.48 -6.95 9.95
N TYR A 120 -5.14 -6.97 11.06
CA TYR A 120 -4.59 -7.58 12.28
C TYR A 120 -4.45 -9.10 12.20
N TYR A 121 -5.26 -9.75 11.39
CA TYR A 121 -5.31 -11.22 11.31
C TYR A 121 -4.63 -11.79 10.06
N GLY A 122 -4.21 -10.97 9.12
CA GLY A 122 -3.39 -11.40 8.00
C GLY A 122 -2.08 -12.02 8.47
N ARG A 123 -1.46 -11.44 9.48
CA ARG A 123 -0.23 -11.95 10.11
C ARG A 123 -0.46 -13.27 10.82
N GLU A 124 -1.51 -13.39 11.60
CA GLU A 124 -1.84 -14.63 12.32
C GLU A 124 -2.23 -15.77 11.37
N ALA A 125 -2.87 -15.43 10.25
CA ALA A 125 -3.17 -16.40 9.20
C ALA A 125 -1.96 -16.77 8.33
N GLY A 126 -0.82 -16.08 8.50
CA GLY A 126 0.38 -16.29 7.68
C GLY A 126 0.21 -15.89 6.22
N LEU A 127 -0.77 -15.05 5.88
CA LEU A 127 -0.98 -14.53 4.53
C LEU A 127 -0.60 -13.04 4.50
N GLU A 128 0.69 -12.80 4.34
CA GLU A 128 1.29 -11.47 4.25
C GLU A 128 2.47 -11.50 3.26
N LEU A 129 2.62 -10.48 2.44
CA LEU A 129 3.73 -10.34 1.48
C LEU A 129 4.96 -9.78 2.20
N ARG A 130 5.70 -10.71 2.81
CA ARG A 130 6.95 -10.45 3.55
C ARG A 130 7.98 -11.53 3.25
N GLU A 131 9.24 -11.21 3.54
CA GLU A 131 10.41 -12.07 3.29
C GLU A 131 10.37 -13.40 4.04
N ASP A 132 9.75 -13.42 5.22
CA ASP A 132 9.71 -14.55 6.15
C ASP A 132 8.41 -15.39 6.05
N ILE A 133 7.55 -15.11 5.07
CA ILE A 133 6.26 -15.78 4.87
C ILE A 133 6.28 -16.64 3.60
N ASP A 134 6.29 -17.96 3.76
CA ASP A 134 6.34 -18.92 2.66
C ASP A 134 4.95 -19.45 2.23
N THR A 135 3.88 -18.80 2.67
CA THR A 135 2.52 -19.15 2.25
C THR A 135 2.41 -19.08 0.73
N VAL A 136 1.84 -20.14 0.15
CA VAL A 136 1.56 -20.25 -1.28
C VAL A 136 0.15 -19.73 -1.54
N LEU A 137 0.00 -18.86 -2.54
CA LEU A 137 -1.30 -18.33 -2.93
C LEU A 137 -2.16 -19.40 -3.58
N GLU A 138 -3.41 -19.51 -3.13
CA GLU A 138 -4.40 -20.45 -3.66
C GLU A 138 -5.65 -19.70 -4.16
N PRO A 139 -6.37 -20.26 -5.14
CA PRO A 139 -7.65 -19.71 -5.57
C PRO A 139 -8.62 -19.53 -4.39
N GLY A 140 -9.34 -18.43 -4.39
CA GLY A 140 -10.26 -18.05 -3.31
C GLY A 140 -9.62 -17.18 -2.22
N MET A 141 -8.32 -17.04 -2.18
CA MET A 141 -7.65 -16.10 -1.26
C MET A 141 -7.90 -14.66 -1.66
N VAL A 142 -8.01 -13.78 -0.67
CA VAL A 142 -8.13 -12.33 -0.83
C VAL A 142 -6.94 -11.68 -0.16
N ILE A 143 -6.20 -10.89 -0.92
CA ILE A 143 -4.95 -10.26 -0.47
C ILE A 143 -4.85 -8.83 -0.98
N SER A 144 -4.25 -7.94 -0.21
CA SER A 144 -3.89 -6.60 -0.67
C SER A 144 -2.59 -6.60 -1.48
N MET A 145 -2.48 -5.60 -2.37
CA MET A 145 -1.21 -5.11 -2.89
C MET A 145 -1.10 -3.63 -2.51
N GLU A 146 -0.15 -3.31 -1.63
CA GLU A 146 -0.04 -1.99 -1.00
C GLU A 146 1.41 -1.52 -0.80
N PRO A 147 2.21 -1.40 -1.88
CA PRO A 147 3.56 -0.87 -1.73
C PRO A 147 3.54 0.55 -1.19
N MET A 148 4.42 0.83 -0.23
CA MET A 148 4.57 2.16 0.35
C MET A 148 6.03 2.57 0.42
N LEU A 149 6.30 3.79 -0.04
CA LEU A 149 7.59 4.47 0.09
C LEU A 149 7.43 5.70 0.97
N THR A 150 8.28 5.86 1.96
CA THR A 150 8.33 7.04 2.83
C THR A 150 9.67 7.75 2.68
N ILE A 151 9.64 8.93 2.09
CA ILE A 151 10.83 9.76 1.92
C ILE A 151 10.95 10.68 3.14
N PRO A 152 12.09 10.66 3.85
CA PRO A 152 12.29 11.47 5.06
C PRO A 152 12.15 12.97 4.81
N GLU A 153 11.74 13.70 5.85
CA GLU A 153 11.71 15.16 5.83
C GLU A 153 13.10 15.73 5.52
N GLY A 154 13.15 16.73 4.64
CA GLY A 154 14.38 17.36 4.18
C GLY A 154 15.02 16.69 2.94
N GLU A 155 14.54 15.53 2.51
CA GLU A 155 14.94 14.95 1.22
C GLU A 155 13.99 15.38 0.09
N PRO A 156 14.46 15.43 -1.18
CA PRO A 156 13.59 15.72 -2.32
C PRO A 156 12.45 14.70 -2.44
N GLY A 157 11.23 15.17 -2.50
CA GLY A 157 10.04 14.31 -2.53
C GLY A 157 9.59 13.80 -1.15
N ALA A 158 9.96 14.50 -0.06
CA ALA A 158 9.60 14.11 1.31
C ALA A 158 8.08 13.88 1.48
N GLY A 159 7.72 12.75 2.11
CA GLY A 159 6.35 12.32 2.35
C GLY A 159 6.12 10.85 2.02
N GLY A 160 4.88 10.39 2.13
CA GLY A 160 4.49 8.99 1.90
C GLY A 160 3.72 8.81 0.59
N TYR A 161 4.08 7.78 -0.15
CA TYR A 161 3.49 7.39 -1.45
C TYR A 161 2.91 6.01 -1.33
N ARG A 162 1.64 5.85 -1.68
CA ARG A 162 0.89 4.60 -1.51
C ARG A 162 -0.09 4.38 -2.64
N GLU A 163 -0.17 3.12 -3.06
CA GLU A 163 -1.25 2.60 -3.87
C GLU A 163 -1.73 1.32 -3.19
N HIS A 164 -3.03 1.14 -3.04
CA HIS A 164 -3.59 -0.01 -2.34
C HIS A 164 -4.86 -0.50 -3.03
N ASP A 165 -4.85 -1.75 -3.42
CA ASP A 165 -6.01 -2.49 -3.93
C ASP A 165 -6.15 -3.85 -3.25
N ILE A 166 -7.36 -4.36 -3.21
CA ILE A 166 -7.67 -5.71 -2.75
C ILE A 166 -7.92 -6.58 -3.96
N LEU A 167 -7.22 -7.71 -4.01
CA LEU A 167 -7.30 -8.67 -5.10
C LEU A 167 -7.89 -9.99 -4.62
N PHE A 168 -8.67 -10.63 -5.49
CA PHE A 168 -9.15 -11.98 -5.33
C PHE A 168 -8.33 -12.90 -6.25
N ILE A 169 -7.75 -13.97 -5.69
CA ILE A 169 -6.98 -14.94 -6.48
C ILE A 169 -7.97 -15.87 -7.18
N THR A 170 -7.98 -15.82 -8.50
CA THR A 170 -8.83 -16.66 -9.37
C THR A 170 -8.17 -18.02 -9.66
N GLU A 171 -8.86 -18.91 -10.37
CA GLU A 171 -8.31 -20.23 -10.76
C GLU A 171 -7.32 -20.13 -11.94
N ASP A 172 -7.40 -19.05 -12.73
CA ASP A 172 -6.65 -18.75 -13.97
C ASP A 172 -5.87 -17.44 -13.85
#